data_a30ef2555ff516538334b30ef6f8a324
#
_entry.id   a30ef2555ff516538334b30ef6f8a324
#
_cell.length_a   1.000
_cell.length_b   1.000
_cell.length_c   1.000
_cell.angle_alpha   90.00
_cell.angle_beta   90.00
_cell.angle_gamma   90.00
#
_symmetry.space_group_name_H-M   'P 1'
#
loop_
_entity.id
_entity.type
_entity.pdbx_description
1 polymer ?
#
loop_
_entity_poly.entity_id
_entity_poly.type
_entity_poly.pdbx_seq_one_letter_code
_entity_poly.pdbx_strand_id
1 'polypeptide(L)'
;MFRAFRTEVEDAVEAALESLDLPADDLGVEEPPEDVPATLASSVAFRLAGEVGAAPPSVAADVADAIDLDGCEYVARVDTQGPYVNFYVSDAYYADTLAAGREERYGELPSTGKSVVVEHTSANPTGPVHVGRARNPIFGDAVARVLDYAGYDVERHYYVNDAGRQVAVFTWAYETFDESDLPEPERDRADYDLVRYYRKGNEFLENEDEDVVEEAEAEIAEIMRG
;
A
#
# COMPACT_ATOMS: atom_id res chain seq x y z
N MET A 1 -17.57 -10.68 2.86
CA MET A 1 -18.76 -10.49 3.72
C MET A 1 -18.75 -9.15 4.47
N PHE A 2 -17.64 -8.70 5.09
CA PHE A 2 -17.62 -7.43 5.85
C PHE A 2 -18.16 -6.20 5.08
N ARG A 3 -17.81 -6.06 3.80
CA ARG A 3 -18.34 -4.96 2.97
C ARG A 3 -19.87 -5.05 2.78
N ALA A 4 -20.40 -6.25 2.56
CA ALA A 4 -21.84 -6.45 2.44
C ALA A 4 -22.57 -6.12 3.77
N PHE A 5 -22.04 -6.61 4.89
CA PHE A 5 -22.56 -6.24 6.22
C PHE A 5 -22.52 -4.72 6.45
N ARG A 6 -21.41 -4.06 6.08
CA ARG A 6 -21.28 -2.60 6.21
C ARG A 6 -22.31 -1.87 5.34
N THR A 7 -22.52 -2.32 4.10
CA THR A 7 -23.54 -1.74 3.22
C THR A 7 -24.94 -1.89 3.81
N GLU A 8 -25.31 -3.07 4.34
CA GLU A 8 -26.60 -3.26 5.02
C GLU A 8 -26.77 -2.31 6.22
N VAL A 9 -25.70 -2.09 7.01
CA VAL A 9 -25.72 -1.14 8.13
C VAL A 9 -25.91 0.29 7.63
N GLU A 10 -25.15 0.69 6.61
CA GLU A 10 -25.23 2.04 6.03
C GLU A 10 -26.64 2.29 5.46
N ASP A 11 -27.19 1.35 4.68
CA ASP A 11 -28.53 1.45 4.09
C ASP A 11 -29.62 1.51 5.19
N ALA A 12 -29.49 0.71 6.26
CA ALA A 12 -30.45 0.69 7.36
C ALA A 12 -30.43 2.00 8.17
N VAL A 13 -29.25 2.58 8.42
CA VAL A 13 -29.11 3.87 9.11
C VAL A 13 -29.65 4.99 8.23
N GLU A 14 -29.33 5.01 6.93
CA GLU A 14 -29.82 6.00 5.97
C GLU A 14 -31.36 5.99 5.93
N ALA A 15 -31.95 4.82 5.75
CA ALA A 15 -33.42 4.67 5.72
C ALA A 15 -34.07 5.11 7.05
N ALA A 16 -33.48 4.80 8.19
CA ALA A 16 -33.99 5.23 9.49
C ALA A 16 -33.95 6.76 9.62
N LEU A 17 -32.85 7.40 9.21
CA LEU A 17 -32.73 8.86 9.23
C LEU A 17 -33.74 9.54 8.29
N GLU A 18 -33.91 9.03 7.09
CA GLU A 18 -34.92 9.50 6.14
C GLU A 18 -36.35 9.38 6.73
N SER A 19 -36.64 8.27 7.39
CA SER A 19 -37.98 8.07 8.03
C SER A 19 -38.25 9.04 9.18
N LEU A 20 -37.19 9.55 9.80
CA LEU A 20 -37.25 10.55 10.89
C LEU A 20 -37.14 12.00 10.37
N ASP A 21 -37.05 12.20 9.05
CA ASP A 21 -36.83 13.52 8.41
C ASP A 21 -35.52 14.19 8.89
N LEU A 22 -34.46 13.37 9.07
CA LEU A 22 -33.13 13.79 9.54
C LEU A 22 -32.09 13.70 8.39
N PRO A 23 -31.05 14.57 8.43
CA PRO A 23 -30.01 14.56 7.41
C PRO A 23 -29.16 13.26 7.47
N ALA A 24 -28.94 12.63 6.29
CA ALA A 24 -28.19 11.40 6.11
C ALA A 24 -26.86 11.57 5.35
N ASP A 25 -26.32 12.78 5.27
CA ASP A 25 -25.07 13.10 4.57
C ASP A 25 -23.80 12.51 5.22
N ASP A 26 -23.86 12.20 6.50
CA ASP A 26 -22.80 11.47 7.24
C ASP A 26 -23.45 10.53 8.26
N LEU A 27 -23.33 9.25 8.03
CA LEU A 27 -23.93 8.19 8.87
C LEU A 27 -23.10 7.86 10.12
N GLY A 28 -21.85 8.34 10.20
CA GLY A 28 -20.93 8.10 11.32
C GLY A 28 -20.66 6.61 11.60
N VAL A 29 -20.66 5.77 10.55
CA VAL A 29 -20.44 4.31 10.70
C VAL A 29 -18.95 4.01 10.84
N GLU A 30 -18.57 3.46 12.00
CA GLU A 30 -17.19 3.17 12.39
C GLU A 30 -17.06 1.84 13.12
N GLU A 31 -15.83 1.34 13.27
CA GLU A 31 -15.56 0.18 14.13
C GLU A 31 -15.55 0.64 15.59
N PRO A 32 -16.33 -0.03 16.47
CA PRO A 32 -16.34 0.31 17.89
C PRO A 32 -15.02 -0.08 18.58
N PRO A 33 -14.72 0.45 19.78
CA PRO A 33 -13.61 -0.01 20.60
C PRO A 33 -13.64 -1.52 20.87
N GLU A 34 -12.47 -2.14 21.10
CA GLU A 34 -12.32 -3.60 21.26
C GLU A 34 -13.13 -4.20 22.43
N ASP A 35 -13.48 -3.40 23.45
CA ASP A 35 -14.28 -3.81 24.59
C ASP A 35 -15.80 -3.79 24.32
N VAL A 36 -16.23 -3.28 23.18
CA VAL A 36 -17.62 -3.28 22.73
C VAL A 36 -17.85 -4.47 21.79
N PRO A 37 -18.76 -5.40 22.09
CA PRO A 37 -18.92 -6.63 21.29
C PRO A 37 -19.64 -6.43 19.95
N ALA A 38 -20.00 -5.19 19.58
CA ALA A 38 -20.59 -4.87 18.29
C ALA A 38 -19.54 -4.93 17.17
N THR A 39 -19.97 -5.22 15.96
CA THR A 39 -19.07 -5.28 14.78
C THR A 39 -18.92 -3.92 14.13
N LEU A 40 -20.00 -3.13 14.05
CA LEU A 40 -20.00 -1.72 13.65
C LEU A 40 -20.85 -0.90 14.60
N ALA A 41 -20.59 0.39 14.67
CA ALA A 41 -21.39 1.36 15.40
C ALA A 41 -21.60 2.61 14.55
N SER A 42 -22.75 3.28 14.74
CA SER A 42 -22.97 4.62 14.21
C SER A 42 -22.92 5.65 15.34
N SER A 43 -22.11 6.68 15.15
CA SER A 43 -21.96 7.83 16.01
C SER A 43 -22.84 9.02 15.59
N VAL A 44 -23.78 8.82 14.65
CA VAL A 44 -24.62 9.85 14.04
C VAL A 44 -25.41 10.68 15.05
N ALA A 45 -25.80 10.07 16.17
CA ALA A 45 -26.55 10.76 17.22
C ALA A 45 -25.81 11.95 17.85
N PHE A 46 -24.47 11.95 17.88
CA PHE A 46 -23.70 13.12 18.35
C PHE A 46 -23.88 14.33 17.44
N ARG A 47 -23.86 14.10 16.13
CA ARG A 47 -24.04 15.15 15.13
C ARG A 47 -25.47 15.70 15.18
N LEU A 48 -26.45 14.82 15.19
CA LEU A 48 -27.86 15.19 15.10
C LEU A 48 -28.45 15.78 16.40
N ALA A 49 -27.84 15.52 17.56
CA ALA A 49 -28.34 15.99 18.86
C ALA A 49 -28.54 17.52 18.90
N GLY A 50 -27.63 18.29 18.28
CA GLY A 50 -27.74 19.75 18.18
C GLY A 50 -28.87 20.20 17.26
N GLU A 51 -29.17 19.48 16.21
CA GLU A 51 -30.22 19.80 15.23
C GLU A 51 -31.61 19.46 15.79
N VAL A 52 -31.72 18.28 16.43
CA VAL A 52 -32.97 17.81 17.05
C VAL A 52 -33.28 18.52 18.38
N GLY A 53 -32.24 19.06 19.02
CA GLY A 53 -32.39 19.69 20.35
C GLY A 53 -32.64 18.68 21.47
N ALA A 54 -32.17 17.43 21.31
CA ALA A 54 -32.30 16.33 22.25
C ALA A 54 -30.92 15.82 22.72
N ALA A 55 -30.89 15.06 23.81
CA ALA A 55 -29.65 14.44 24.27
C ALA A 55 -29.18 13.34 23.29
N PRO A 56 -27.85 13.21 22.99
CA PRO A 56 -27.36 12.20 22.06
C PRO A 56 -27.83 10.76 22.32
N PRO A 57 -27.92 10.28 23.56
CA PRO A 57 -28.48 8.94 23.82
C PRO A 57 -29.97 8.80 23.44
N SER A 58 -30.76 9.87 23.55
CA SER A 58 -32.16 9.83 23.12
C SER A 58 -32.26 9.75 21.60
N VAL A 59 -31.45 10.55 20.89
CA VAL A 59 -31.39 10.49 19.43
C VAL A 59 -30.94 9.11 18.94
N ALA A 60 -29.95 8.49 19.62
CA ALA A 60 -29.51 7.13 19.30
C ALA A 60 -30.64 6.11 19.48
N ALA A 61 -31.44 6.24 20.53
CA ALA A 61 -32.59 5.37 20.75
C ALA A 61 -33.66 5.55 19.66
N ASP A 62 -34.00 6.80 19.30
CA ASP A 62 -34.97 7.12 18.26
C ASP A 62 -34.52 6.55 16.89
N VAL A 63 -33.21 6.68 16.55
CA VAL A 63 -32.65 6.11 15.34
C VAL A 63 -32.68 4.60 15.37
N ALA A 64 -32.28 3.96 16.47
CA ALA A 64 -32.29 2.50 16.61
C ALA A 64 -33.72 1.93 16.51
N ASP A 65 -34.70 2.60 17.08
CA ASP A 65 -36.11 2.19 17.01
C ASP A 65 -36.71 2.34 15.59
N ALA A 66 -36.15 3.25 14.79
CA ALA A 66 -36.55 3.46 13.40
C ALA A 66 -35.86 2.51 12.41
N ILE A 67 -34.80 1.80 12.83
CA ILE A 67 -34.10 0.84 11.97
C ILE A 67 -34.97 -0.39 11.75
N ASP A 68 -35.23 -0.65 10.46
CA ASP A 68 -35.87 -1.89 10.01
C ASP A 68 -34.77 -2.86 9.50
N LEU A 69 -34.74 -4.05 10.08
CA LEU A 69 -33.82 -5.13 9.69
C LEU A 69 -34.46 -6.14 8.72
N ASP A 70 -35.72 -5.91 8.31
CA ASP A 70 -36.37 -6.77 7.34
C ASP A 70 -35.63 -6.71 5.98
N GLY A 71 -35.05 -7.84 5.59
CA GLY A 71 -34.24 -7.94 4.38
C GLY A 71 -32.73 -7.87 4.59
N CYS A 72 -32.25 -7.55 5.80
CA CYS A 72 -30.86 -7.71 6.15
C CYS A 72 -30.48 -9.18 6.31
N GLU A 73 -29.45 -9.61 5.61
CA GLU A 73 -28.94 -10.98 5.70
C GLU A 73 -27.84 -11.09 6.77
N TYR A 74 -27.00 -10.08 6.87
CA TYR A 74 -25.80 -10.08 7.70
C TYR A 74 -25.95 -9.31 9.01
N VAL A 75 -26.95 -8.45 9.17
CA VAL A 75 -27.26 -7.77 10.44
C VAL A 75 -28.27 -8.60 11.23
N ALA A 76 -27.87 -9.08 12.43
CA ALA A 76 -28.74 -9.88 13.30
C ALA A 76 -29.57 -9.02 14.25
N ARG A 77 -29.00 -7.94 14.76
CA ARG A 77 -29.65 -7.04 15.72
C ARG A 77 -28.96 -5.69 15.79
N VAL A 78 -29.72 -4.75 16.29
CA VAL A 78 -29.24 -3.42 16.68
C VAL A 78 -29.51 -3.21 18.16
N ASP A 79 -28.65 -2.48 18.86
CA ASP A 79 -28.89 -1.93 20.18
C ASP A 79 -28.20 -0.59 20.37
N THR A 80 -28.42 0.08 21.50
CA THR A 80 -27.77 1.34 21.82
C THR A 80 -26.91 1.24 23.06
N GLN A 81 -25.74 1.89 23.02
CA GLN A 81 -24.90 2.09 24.20
C GLN A 81 -24.54 3.58 24.29
N GLY A 82 -25.22 4.29 25.20
CA GLY A 82 -25.11 5.75 25.26
C GLY A 82 -25.55 6.38 23.93
N PRO A 83 -24.72 7.21 23.29
CA PRO A 83 -25.04 7.87 22.03
C PRO A 83 -24.71 7.05 20.77
N TYR A 84 -24.28 5.79 20.92
CA TYR A 84 -23.94 4.91 19.81
C TYR A 84 -25.07 3.95 19.48
N VAL A 85 -25.31 3.74 18.17
CA VAL A 85 -26.18 2.69 17.64
C VAL A 85 -25.27 1.55 17.18
N ASN A 86 -25.36 0.39 17.81
CA ASN A 86 -24.45 -0.76 17.65
C ASN A 86 -25.10 -1.85 16.80
N PHE A 87 -24.33 -2.40 15.87
CA PHE A 87 -24.76 -3.43 14.93
C PHE A 87 -23.98 -4.74 15.13
N TYR A 88 -24.69 -5.84 15.10
CA TYR A 88 -24.15 -7.17 15.35
C TYR A 88 -24.40 -8.08 14.16
N VAL A 89 -23.38 -8.85 13.79
CA VAL A 89 -23.46 -9.79 12.67
C VAL A 89 -24.35 -10.98 12.96
N SER A 90 -24.95 -11.52 11.89
CA SER A 90 -25.77 -12.73 11.93
C SER A 90 -24.94 -14.01 11.81
N ASP A 91 -25.59 -15.17 12.04
CA ASP A 91 -24.99 -16.48 11.76
C ASP A 91 -24.67 -16.67 10.28
N ALA A 92 -25.47 -16.08 9.36
CA ALA A 92 -25.21 -16.10 7.94
C ALA A 92 -23.89 -15.41 7.59
N TYR A 93 -23.59 -14.26 8.22
CA TYR A 93 -22.32 -13.58 8.06
C TYR A 93 -21.11 -14.50 8.34
N TYR A 94 -21.16 -15.25 9.44
CA TYR A 94 -20.07 -16.17 9.79
C TYR A 94 -20.00 -17.35 8.83
N ALA A 95 -21.14 -17.95 8.47
CA ALA A 95 -21.19 -19.07 7.54
C ALA A 95 -20.62 -18.71 6.18
N ASP A 96 -21.02 -17.57 5.62
CA ASP A 96 -20.58 -17.11 4.32
C ASP A 96 -19.13 -16.60 4.32
N THR A 97 -18.69 -16.00 5.42
CA THR A 97 -17.28 -15.63 5.61
C THR A 97 -16.39 -16.87 5.62
N LEU A 98 -16.79 -17.94 6.32
CA LEU A 98 -16.06 -19.20 6.35
C LEU A 98 -16.08 -19.93 4.98
N ALA A 99 -17.18 -19.85 4.26
CA ALA A 99 -17.30 -20.42 2.91
C ALA A 99 -16.37 -19.66 1.94
N ALA A 100 -16.48 -18.33 1.90
CA ALA A 100 -15.66 -17.47 1.05
C ALA A 100 -14.16 -17.56 1.39
N GLY A 101 -13.81 -17.71 2.68
CA GLY A 101 -12.42 -17.86 3.12
C GLY A 101 -11.70 -19.12 2.63
N ARG A 102 -12.43 -20.07 2.01
CA ARG A 102 -11.85 -21.25 1.33
C ARG A 102 -11.50 -21.00 -0.13
N GLU A 103 -11.92 -19.87 -0.67
CA GLU A 103 -11.64 -19.48 -2.04
C GLU A 103 -10.20 -18.98 -2.18
N GLU A 104 -9.52 -19.33 -3.27
CA GLU A 104 -8.12 -18.99 -3.50
C GLU A 104 -7.88 -17.47 -3.51
N ARG A 105 -8.85 -16.69 -4.00
CA ARG A 105 -8.78 -15.24 -4.08
C ARG A 105 -9.74 -14.52 -3.10
N TYR A 106 -9.87 -15.04 -1.90
CA TYR A 106 -10.67 -14.40 -0.86
C TYR A 106 -10.21 -12.97 -0.59
N GLY A 107 -11.16 -12.04 -0.59
CA GLY A 107 -10.91 -10.61 -0.37
C GLY A 107 -10.60 -9.81 -1.64
N GLU A 108 -10.54 -10.46 -2.81
CA GLU A 108 -10.41 -9.76 -4.09
C GLU A 108 -11.63 -8.89 -4.37
N LEU A 109 -11.37 -7.69 -4.86
CA LEU A 109 -12.41 -6.74 -5.25
C LEU A 109 -12.71 -6.85 -6.75
N PRO A 110 -13.91 -6.46 -7.19
CA PRO A 110 -14.25 -6.39 -8.60
C PRO A 110 -13.24 -5.55 -9.39
N SER A 111 -13.01 -5.94 -10.66
CA SER A 111 -12.09 -5.19 -11.53
C SER A 111 -12.50 -3.72 -11.66
N THR A 112 -11.53 -2.84 -11.48
CA THR A 112 -11.68 -1.39 -11.69
C THR A 112 -11.62 -1.01 -13.18
N GLY A 113 -11.15 -1.92 -14.05
CA GLY A 113 -10.84 -1.65 -15.46
C GLY A 113 -9.64 -0.73 -15.67
N LYS A 114 -8.82 -0.50 -14.65
CA LYS A 114 -7.61 0.35 -14.70
C LYS A 114 -6.37 -0.50 -14.58
N SER A 115 -5.35 -0.19 -15.39
CA SER A 115 -4.00 -0.77 -15.30
C SER A 115 -3.08 0.11 -14.45
N VAL A 116 -2.15 -0.53 -13.75
CA VAL A 116 -1.13 0.12 -12.91
C VAL A 116 0.20 -0.57 -13.14
N VAL A 117 1.25 0.21 -13.36
CA VAL A 117 2.63 -0.27 -13.39
C VAL A 117 3.26 -0.10 -12.00
N VAL A 118 3.82 -1.17 -11.45
CA VAL A 118 4.58 -1.16 -10.20
C VAL A 118 6.03 -1.50 -10.53
N GLU A 119 6.89 -0.48 -10.55
CA GLU A 119 8.33 -0.68 -10.68
C GLU A 119 8.95 -0.91 -9.31
N HIS A 120 9.69 -2.00 -9.16
CA HIS A 120 10.43 -2.31 -7.94
C HIS A 120 11.68 -3.16 -8.23
N THR A 121 12.51 -3.32 -7.21
CA THR A 121 13.75 -4.13 -7.28
C THR A 121 14.89 -3.47 -8.08
N SER A 122 14.58 -2.51 -8.95
CA SER A 122 15.53 -1.75 -9.75
C SER A 122 16.69 -1.22 -8.90
N ALA A 123 17.91 -1.53 -9.29
CA ALA A 123 19.10 -1.15 -8.53
C ALA A 123 20.28 -0.85 -9.47
N ASN A 124 21.05 0.20 -9.13
CA ASN A 124 22.28 0.51 -9.84
C ASN A 124 23.33 -0.60 -9.61
N PRO A 125 24.06 -1.03 -10.66
CA PRO A 125 25.10 -2.06 -10.54
C PRO A 125 26.37 -1.55 -9.84
N THR A 126 26.50 -0.26 -9.56
CA THR A 126 27.69 0.44 -9.06
C THR A 126 27.86 0.38 -7.54
N GLY A 127 27.22 -0.53 -6.84
CA GLY A 127 27.37 -0.67 -5.40
C GLY A 127 26.88 -2.01 -4.85
N PRO A 128 27.42 -2.44 -3.69
CA PRO A 128 27.05 -3.71 -3.09
C PRO A 128 25.58 -3.81 -2.71
N VAL A 129 25.04 -5.02 -2.74
CA VAL A 129 23.68 -5.30 -2.29
C VAL A 129 23.60 -5.21 -0.77
N HIS A 130 22.79 -4.30 -0.27
CA HIS A 130 22.55 -4.09 1.16
C HIS A 130 21.08 -4.30 1.54
N VAL A 131 20.77 -4.31 2.84
CA VAL A 131 19.41 -4.60 3.36
C VAL A 131 18.33 -3.66 2.77
N GLY A 132 18.67 -2.41 2.44
CA GLY A 132 17.73 -1.49 1.78
C GLY A 132 17.30 -1.97 0.39
N ARG A 133 18.24 -2.52 -0.40
CA ARG A 133 17.95 -3.14 -1.69
C ARG A 133 17.17 -4.46 -1.54
N ALA A 134 17.46 -5.26 -0.50
CA ALA A 134 16.74 -6.50 -0.24
C ALA A 134 15.28 -6.29 0.21
N ARG A 135 14.95 -5.16 0.86
CA ARG A 135 13.57 -4.81 1.21
C ARG A 135 12.71 -4.39 0.03
N ASN A 136 13.31 -3.77 -0.99
CA ASN A 136 12.59 -3.23 -2.13
C ASN A 136 11.74 -4.29 -2.87
N PRO A 137 12.27 -5.49 -3.23
CA PRO A 137 11.45 -6.56 -3.81
C PRO A 137 10.26 -6.97 -2.96
N ILE A 138 10.47 -7.13 -1.64
CA ILE A 138 9.42 -7.56 -0.70
C ILE A 138 8.31 -6.52 -0.64
N PHE A 139 8.70 -5.25 -0.50
CA PHE A 139 7.74 -4.14 -0.41
C PHE A 139 7.01 -3.94 -1.74
N GLY A 140 7.74 -3.95 -2.86
CA GLY A 140 7.15 -3.77 -4.18
C GLY A 140 6.19 -4.89 -4.58
N ASP A 141 6.55 -6.16 -4.30
CA ASP A 141 5.64 -7.28 -4.54
C ASP A 141 4.40 -7.22 -3.63
N ALA A 142 4.55 -6.81 -2.36
CA ALA A 142 3.41 -6.63 -1.46
C ALA A 142 2.45 -5.54 -1.98
N VAL A 143 2.97 -4.39 -2.43
CA VAL A 143 2.15 -3.31 -3.03
C VAL A 143 1.45 -3.81 -4.30
N ALA A 144 2.18 -4.51 -5.18
CA ALA A 144 1.61 -5.05 -6.42
C ALA A 144 0.47 -6.05 -6.13
N ARG A 145 0.62 -6.92 -5.12
CA ARG A 145 -0.44 -7.85 -4.70
C ARG A 145 -1.67 -7.14 -4.12
N VAL A 146 -1.45 -6.12 -3.29
CA VAL A 146 -2.57 -5.33 -2.73
C VAL A 146 -3.35 -4.63 -3.85
N LEU A 147 -2.67 -4.06 -4.84
CA LEU A 147 -3.33 -3.44 -5.99
C LEU A 147 -4.07 -4.46 -6.86
N ASP A 148 -3.49 -5.65 -7.10
CA ASP A 148 -4.15 -6.75 -7.81
C ASP A 148 -5.45 -7.16 -7.09
N TYR A 149 -5.39 -7.38 -5.78
CA TYR A 149 -6.57 -7.68 -4.97
C TYR A 149 -7.58 -6.52 -4.89
N ALA A 150 -7.11 -5.27 -5.07
CA ALA A 150 -7.97 -4.10 -5.17
C ALA A 150 -8.65 -3.96 -6.54
N GLY A 151 -8.46 -4.92 -7.46
CA GLY A 151 -9.11 -4.99 -8.76
C GLY A 151 -8.42 -4.21 -9.86
N TYR A 152 -7.15 -3.83 -9.69
CA TYR A 152 -6.34 -3.26 -10.76
C TYR A 152 -5.66 -4.35 -11.58
N ASP A 153 -5.46 -4.07 -12.87
CA ASP A 153 -4.59 -4.85 -13.75
C ASP A 153 -3.14 -4.41 -13.52
N VAL A 154 -2.33 -5.25 -12.86
CA VAL A 154 -1.01 -4.87 -12.34
C VAL A 154 0.11 -5.45 -13.16
N GLU A 155 0.89 -4.58 -13.81
CA GLU A 155 2.15 -4.92 -14.44
C GLU A 155 3.32 -4.67 -13.48
N ARG A 156 4.21 -5.67 -13.33
CA ARG A 156 5.45 -5.53 -12.53
C ARG A 156 6.61 -5.23 -13.46
N HIS A 157 7.27 -4.10 -13.24
CA HIS A 157 8.41 -3.68 -14.03
C HIS A 157 9.70 -3.70 -13.22
N TYR A 158 10.78 -4.02 -13.90
CA TYR A 158 12.16 -3.89 -13.43
C TYR A 158 12.92 -2.99 -14.39
N TYR A 159 13.47 -1.90 -13.88
CA TYR A 159 14.34 -1.04 -14.69
C TYR A 159 15.77 -1.60 -14.68
N VAL A 160 16.27 -1.97 -15.83
CA VAL A 160 17.66 -2.36 -16.02
C VAL A 160 18.49 -1.09 -16.23
N ASN A 161 19.31 -0.74 -15.24
CA ASN A 161 20.17 0.43 -15.32
C ASN A 161 21.52 0.03 -15.93
N ASP A 162 21.54 -0.16 -17.25
CA ASP A 162 22.71 -0.55 -18.06
C ASP A 162 23.25 0.60 -18.94
N ALA A 163 22.78 1.82 -18.72
CA ALA A 163 23.16 3.00 -19.45
C ALA A 163 23.46 4.21 -18.54
N GLY A 164 24.03 5.24 -19.11
CA GLY A 164 24.32 6.50 -18.43
C GLY A 164 25.70 6.55 -17.77
N ARG A 165 26.04 7.73 -17.22
CA ARG A 165 27.41 8.05 -16.76
C ARG A 165 27.95 7.04 -15.72
N GLN A 166 27.15 6.58 -14.77
CA GLN A 166 27.63 5.64 -13.74
C GLN A 166 28.11 4.32 -14.34
N VAL A 167 27.35 3.79 -15.29
CA VAL A 167 27.72 2.56 -15.99
C VAL A 167 28.92 2.79 -16.89
N ALA A 168 28.97 3.90 -17.59
CA ALA A 168 30.11 4.27 -18.46
C ALA A 168 31.41 4.41 -17.65
N VAL A 169 31.40 5.10 -16.51
CA VAL A 169 32.55 5.19 -15.60
C VAL A 169 32.97 3.83 -15.09
N PHE A 170 32.03 2.97 -14.72
CA PHE A 170 32.31 1.61 -14.28
C PHE A 170 32.97 0.79 -15.41
N THR A 171 32.40 0.83 -16.62
CA THR A 171 32.92 0.11 -17.80
C THR A 171 34.30 0.59 -18.15
N TRP A 172 34.49 1.92 -18.24
CA TRP A 172 35.81 2.53 -18.51
C TRP A 172 36.83 2.09 -17.46
N ALA A 173 36.50 2.14 -16.18
CA ALA A 173 37.42 1.74 -15.12
C ALA A 173 37.75 0.25 -15.16
N TYR A 174 36.78 -0.61 -15.51
CA TYR A 174 36.96 -2.04 -15.65
C TYR A 174 37.89 -2.40 -16.83
N GLU A 175 37.88 -1.60 -17.92
CA GLU A 175 38.73 -1.79 -19.07
C GLU A 175 40.13 -1.16 -18.91
N THR A 176 40.26 -0.14 -18.04
CA THR A 176 41.49 0.67 -17.86
C THR A 176 42.39 0.13 -16.76
N PHE A 177 41.83 -0.33 -15.64
CA PHE A 177 42.61 -0.72 -14.46
C PHE A 177 42.73 -2.25 -14.33
N ASP A 178 43.96 -2.68 -14.07
CA ASP A 178 44.21 -4.08 -13.68
C ASP A 178 43.81 -4.33 -12.23
N GLU A 179 43.55 -5.56 -11.88
CA GLU A 179 43.15 -5.97 -10.49
C GLU A 179 44.22 -5.54 -9.46
N SER A 180 45.48 -5.53 -9.84
CA SER A 180 46.59 -5.08 -9.01
C SER A 180 46.56 -3.58 -8.64
N ASP A 181 45.80 -2.78 -9.39
CA ASP A 181 45.63 -1.32 -9.16
C ASP A 181 44.50 -1.02 -8.16
N LEU A 182 43.76 -2.05 -7.79
CA LEU A 182 42.58 -1.93 -6.94
C LEU A 182 42.91 -2.26 -5.48
N PRO A 183 42.22 -1.62 -4.51
CA PRO A 183 42.32 -2.03 -3.12
C PRO A 183 41.70 -3.43 -2.93
N GLU A 184 42.11 -4.15 -1.89
CA GLU A 184 41.49 -5.42 -1.52
C GLU A 184 39.97 -5.26 -1.30
N PRO A 185 39.13 -6.24 -1.70
CA PRO A 185 37.71 -6.17 -1.51
C PRO A 185 37.35 -6.23 -0.02
N GLU A 186 36.40 -5.40 0.42
CA GLU A 186 35.93 -5.40 1.82
C GLU A 186 35.31 -6.73 2.24
N ARG A 187 34.82 -7.52 1.30
CA ARG A 187 34.22 -8.86 1.50
C ARG A 187 34.46 -9.73 0.27
N ASP A 188 34.65 -11.01 0.49
CA ASP A 188 34.77 -12.04 -0.57
C ASP A 188 33.36 -12.29 -1.20
N ARG A 189 32.94 -11.36 -2.07
CA ARG A 189 31.67 -11.40 -2.82
C ARG A 189 31.82 -10.58 -4.09
N ALA A 190 31.24 -11.07 -5.19
CA ALA A 190 31.34 -10.45 -6.51
C ALA A 190 30.84 -8.98 -6.55
N ASP A 191 29.82 -8.63 -5.80
CA ASP A 191 29.31 -7.25 -5.74
C ASP A 191 30.26 -6.29 -5.01
N TYR A 192 31.07 -6.79 -4.06
CA TYR A 192 32.14 -6.00 -3.40
C TYR A 192 33.39 -5.95 -4.26
N ASP A 193 33.63 -6.96 -5.05
CA ASP A 193 34.75 -7.02 -5.96
C ASP A 193 34.59 -6.04 -7.12
N LEU A 194 33.46 -6.08 -7.80
CA LEU A 194 33.17 -5.20 -8.94
C LEU A 194 33.10 -3.71 -8.56
N VAL A 195 32.59 -3.37 -7.38
CA VAL A 195 32.48 -1.96 -6.96
C VAL A 195 33.84 -1.27 -6.79
N ARG A 196 34.94 -2.02 -6.62
CA ARG A 196 36.30 -1.47 -6.53
C ARG A 196 36.66 -0.69 -7.80
N TYR A 197 36.32 -1.23 -8.96
CA TYR A 197 36.53 -0.56 -10.25
C TYR A 197 35.81 0.79 -10.34
N TYR A 198 34.53 0.82 -9.97
CA TYR A 198 33.77 2.06 -9.97
C TYR A 198 34.33 3.10 -8.99
N ARG A 199 34.76 2.67 -7.80
CA ARG A 199 35.40 3.57 -6.81
C ARG A 199 36.74 4.09 -7.34
N LYS A 200 37.55 3.21 -7.95
CA LYS A 200 38.84 3.58 -8.53
C LYS A 200 38.69 4.57 -9.70
N GLY A 201 37.72 4.35 -10.56
CA GLY A 201 37.41 5.29 -11.66
C GLY A 201 37.01 6.68 -11.16
N ASN A 202 36.15 6.76 -10.13
CA ASN A 202 35.82 8.07 -9.54
C ASN A 202 36.99 8.72 -8.82
N GLU A 203 37.80 7.95 -8.07
CA GLU A 203 39.04 8.45 -7.43
C GLU A 203 40.00 9.04 -8.44
N PHE A 204 40.17 8.39 -9.59
CA PHE A 204 40.99 8.85 -10.68
C PHE A 204 40.47 10.19 -11.24
N LEU A 205 39.18 10.27 -11.56
CA LEU A 205 38.56 11.48 -12.10
C LEU A 205 38.57 12.67 -11.12
N GLU A 206 38.70 12.42 -9.82
CA GLU A 206 38.73 13.45 -8.77
C GLU A 206 40.17 13.95 -8.45
N ASN A 207 41.21 13.13 -8.68
CA ASN A 207 42.53 13.37 -8.10
C ASN A 207 43.65 13.49 -9.14
N GLU A 208 43.44 13.14 -10.43
CA GLU A 208 44.45 13.23 -11.46
C GLU A 208 44.51 14.62 -12.10
N ASP A 209 45.56 14.86 -12.86
CA ASP A 209 45.77 16.12 -13.58
C ASP A 209 44.67 16.37 -14.64
N GLU A 210 44.31 17.63 -14.85
CA GLU A 210 43.20 18.05 -15.72
C GLU A 210 43.27 17.46 -17.13
N ASP A 211 44.48 17.46 -17.75
CA ASP A 211 44.70 16.92 -19.09
C ASP A 211 44.38 15.40 -19.17
N VAL A 212 44.75 14.64 -18.12
CA VAL A 212 44.53 13.20 -18.04
C VAL A 212 43.05 12.88 -17.79
N VAL A 213 42.39 13.68 -16.96
CA VAL A 213 40.94 13.57 -16.68
C VAL A 213 40.15 13.92 -17.95
N GLU A 214 40.55 14.90 -18.74
CA GLU A 214 39.87 15.25 -20.00
C GLU A 214 39.92 14.11 -21.02
N GLU A 215 41.03 13.37 -21.10
CA GLU A 215 41.15 12.18 -21.94
C GLU A 215 40.21 11.04 -21.46
N ALA A 216 40.21 10.76 -20.18
CA ALA A 216 39.30 9.76 -19.56
C ALA A 216 37.81 10.10 -19.75
N GLU A 217 37.44 11.37 -19.58
CA GLU A 217 36.09 11.86 -19.82
C GLU A 217 35.65 11.73 -21.29
N ALA A 218 36.59 11.89 -22.24
CA ALA A 218 36.30 11.68 -23.65
C ALA A 218 36.00 10.21 -23.95
N GLU A 219 36.75 9.27 -23.37
CA GLU A 219 36.51 7.83 -23.48
C GLU A 219 35.19 7.42 -22.84
N ILE A 220 34.90 7.92 -21.63
CA ILE A 220 33.61 7.69 -20.93
C ILE A 220 32.44 8.21 -21.75
N ALA A 221 32.59 9.40 -22.38
CA ALA A 221 31.58 9.96 -23.25
C ALA A 221 31.37 9.15 -24.53
N GLU A 222 32.36 8.42 -25.00
CA GLU A 222 32.25 7.49 -26.12
C GLU A 222 31.46 6.24 -25.72
N ILE A 223 31.78 5.65 -24.59
CA ILE A 223 31.02 4.52 -24.00
C ILE A 223 29.55 4.89 -23.79
N MET A 224 29.24 6.10 -23.36
CA MET A 224 27.87 6.58 -23.20
C MET A 224 27.07 6.70 -24.50
N ARG A 225 27.77 6.84 -25.64
CA ARG A 225 27.13 6.96 -26.97
C ARG A 225 26.91 5.63 -27.66
N GLY A 226 27.65 4.59 -27.23
CA GLY A 226 27.70 3.17 -27.63
C GLY A 226 26.81 2.59 -28.36
#